data_ebca56babe0c32dd04cd59cc2cb1759c
#
_entry.id   ebca56babe0c32dd04cd59cc2cb1759c
#
_cell.length_a   1.000
_cell.length_b   1.000
_cell.length_c   1.000
_cell.angle_alpha   90.00
_cell.angle_beta   90.00
_cell.angle_gamma   90.00
#
_symmetry.space_group_name_H-M   'P 1'
#
loop_
_entity.id
_entity.type
_entity.pdbx_description
1 polymer ?
#
loop_
_entity_poly.entity_id
_entity_poly.type
_entity_poly.pdbx_seq_one_letter_code
_entity_poly.pdbx_strand_id
1 'polypeptide(L)'
;MTAEIISVGTELLLGNILNTNAQYLSRELAALGITVQRESTIGDNHGRLADFVCEAKRRCDLLVFTGGLGPTADDLTKETVAECFGDTLAFDEDEWKKITTYFTCSGRATAPNNRKQAMVPVNGKKIPNHHGTAPGAWFEQDGRCAVLLPGVPHEMKAMWEEGVRPLLLARQNCVLHSLTLRILGGESDIEYRVRALLENANPTAAIYCKIGECEIRITARAATDAEGEKMCREYAKKFYDLLGDAVYDEDVAGLEETLVRTLTEQRLTISTAESCTGGGIAQRITAVSGSSEVFGYGFVTYWEQAKTRLVGVEPAVIAKYNVVSAPVAAQMALGALAASGSAIAVSVTGLAGPNGGDAVRPVGTVYVGAARGEMVYVRKLHVSRPDRALVRARAAQTALELALRLAQGKVPAKTRALPAAQQHDPAALDALDAALLPL
;
A
#
# COMPACT_ATOMS: atom_id res chain seq x y z
N MET A 1 18.88 19.01 4.53
CA MET A 1 18.77 19.20 3.07
C MET A 1 17.30 19.23 2.71
N THR A 2 16.89 20.17 1.88
CA THR A 2 15.52 20.29 1.36
C THR A 2 15.51 19.91 -0.13
N ALA A 3 14.43 19.28 -0.60
CA ALA A 3 14.29 18.85 -1.98
C ALA A 3 12.95 19.28 -2.61
N GLU A 4 12.96 19.38 -3.92
CA GLU A 4 11.76 19.49 -4.75
C GLU A 4 11.80 18.41 -5.83
N ILE A 5 10.68 17.68 -6.04
CA ILE A 5 10.53 16.67 -7.08
C ILE A 5 9.81 17.31 -8.25
N ILE A 6 10.40 17.15 -9.44
CA ILE A 6 9.88 17.74 -10.68
C ILE A 6 9.64 16.62 -11.69
N SER A 7 8.37 16.34 -11.97
CA SER A 7 7.98 15.39 -13.00
C SER A 7 7.75 16.12 -14.32
N VAL A 8 8.47 15.73 -15.35
CA VAL A 8 8.38 16.33 -16.69
C VAL A 8 7.65 15.37 -17.61
N GLY A 9 6.50 15.81 -18.13
CA GLY A 9 5.67 15.02 -19.04
C GLY A 9 4.28 15.61 -19.18
N THR A 10 3.86 15.87 -20.37
CA THR A 10 2.53 16.42 -20.70
C THR A 10 1.41 15.42 -20.38
N GLU A 11 1.67 14.10 -20.52
CA GLU A 11 0.71 13.03 -20.19
C GLU A 11 0.32 12.99 -18.69
N LEU A 12 1.23 13.41 -17.83
CA LEU A 12 0.96 13.56 -16.39
C LEU A 12 0.00 14.72 -16.12
N LEU A 13 0.19 15.86 -16.80
CA LEU A 13 -0.70 17.03 -16.68
C LEU A 13 -2.10 16.75 -17.21
N LEU A 14 -2.21 15.92 -18.25
CA LEU A 14 -3.48 15.49 -18.84
C LEU A 14 -4.18 14.41 -18.00
N GLY A 15 -3.52 13.87 -16.97
CA GLY A 15 -4.08 12.81 -16.13
C GLY A 15 -4.18 11.45 -16.80
N ASN A 16 -3.45 11.23 -17.89
CA ASN A 16 -3.45 9.96 -18.63
C ASN A 16 -2.78 8.84 -17.85
N ILE A 17 -1.79 9.17 -17.01
CA ILE A 17 -1.07 8.23 -16.15
C ILE A 17 -0.94 8.77 -14.72
N LEU A 18 -0.77 7.86 -13.76
CA LEU A 18 -0.49 8.23 -12.37
C LEU A 18 1.00 8.54 -12.19
N ASN A 19 1.30 9.56 -11.40
CA ASN A 19 2.67 9.95 -11.06
C ASN A 19 3.26 9.04 -9.97
N THR A 20 3.54 7.78 -10.30
CA THR A 20 4.11 6.81 -9.36
C THR A 20 5.59 7.07 -9.08
N ASN A 21 6.30 7.78 -9.96
CA ASN A 21 7.69 8.15 -9.77
C ASN A 21 7.85 9.17 -8.64
N ALA A 22 7.03 10.21 -8.60
CA ALA A 22 7.07 11.20 -7.52
C ALA A 22 6.78 10.54 -6.17
N GLN A 23 5.78 9.66 -6.10
CA GLN A 23 5.48 8.89 -4.88
C GLN A 23 6.69 8.07 -4.40
N TYR A 24 7.36 7.36 -5.31
CA TYR A 24 8.55 6.58 -4.97
C TYR A 24 9.68 7.48 -4.48
N LEU A 25 10.03 8.53 -5.24
CA LEU A 25 11.10 9.47 -4.89
C LEU A 25 10.84 10.19 -3.57
N SER A 26 9.59 10.57 -3.27
CA SER A 26 9.22 11.16 -1.97
C SER A 26 9.50 10.23 -0.81
N ARG A 27 9.20 8.94 -0.96
CA ARG A 27 9.48 7.92 0.06
C ARG A 27 10.98 7.72 0.26
N GLU A 28 11.74 7.63 -0.83
CA GLU A 28 13.18 7.44 -0.79
C GLU A 28 13.92 8.66 -0.22
N LEU A 29 13.55 9.86 -0.61
CA LEU A 29 14.10 11.10 -0.04
C LEU A 29 13.80 11.22 1.45
N ALA A 30 12.57 10.91 1.85
CA ALA A 30 12.20 10.85 3.27
C ALA A 30 13.01 9.81 4.04
N ALA A 31 13.27 8.63 3.46
CA ALA A 31 14.14 7.61 4.05
C ALA A 31 15.59 8.07 4.21
N LEU A 32 16.03 9.01 3.37
CA LEU A 32 17.35 9.65 3.48
C LEU A 32 17.35 10.90 4.39
N GLY A 33 16.23 11.31 4.98
CA GLY A 33 16.14 12.51 5.80
C GLY A 33 16.15 13.82 5.04
N ILE A 34 15.84 13.74 3.77
CA ILE A 34 15.72 14.89 2.90
C ILE A 34 14.25 15.33 2.90
N THR A 35 13.99 16.55 3.34
CA THR A 35 12.62 17.07 3.39
C THR A 35 12.17 17.48 2.00
N VAL A 36 11.21 16.78 1.43
CA VAL A 36 10.54 17.19 0.19
C VAL A 36 9.59 18.34 0.51
N GLN A 37 9.86 19.52 -0.03
CA GLN A 37 9.01 20.69 0.17
C GLN A 37 7.87 20.80 -0.84
N ARG A 38 8.11 20.32 -2.07
CA ARG A 38 7.13 20.37 -3.16
C ARG A 38 7.28 19.19 -4.11
N GLU A 39 6.17 18.81 -4.70
CA GLU A 39 6.07 18.00 -5.90
C GLU A 39 5.41 18.85 -6.99
N SER A 40 6.03 18.92 -8.15
CA SER A 40 5.57 19.72 -9.27
C SER A 40 5.57 18.90 -10.55
N THR A 41 4.58 19.12 -11.41
CA THR A 41 4.51 18.51 -12.74
C THR A 41 4.56 19.61 -13.79
N ILE A 42 5.49 19.51 -14.74
CA ILE A 42 5.72 20.48 -15.82
C ILE A 42 5.55 19.76 -17.15
N GLY A 43 4.86 20.40 -18.09
CA GLY A 43 4.77 19.89 -19.46
C GLY A 43 6.06 20.15 -20.25
N ASP A 44 6.25 19.39 -21.32
CA ASP A 44 7.42 19.40 -22.19
C ASP A 44 7.56 20.73 -22.96
N ASN A 45 8.06 21.75 -22.28
CA ASN A 45 8.29 23.07 -22.86
C ASN A 45 9.50 23.74 -22.20
N HIS A 46 10.50 24.08 -23.02
CA HIS A 46 11.77 24.65 -22.57
C HIS A 46 11.62 25.89 -21.69
N GLY A 47 10.86 26.90 -22.13
CA GLY A 47 10.75 28.16 -21.39
C GLY A 47 10.10 27.99 -20.02
N ARG A 48 8.97 27.26 -19.98
CA ARG A 48 8.29 26.96 -18.69
C ARG A 48 9.17 26.15 -17.75
N LEU A 49 9.90 25.18 -18.27
CA LEU A 49 10.81 24.36 -17.47
C LEU A 49 11.98 25.19 -16.96
N ALA A 50 12.60 26.02 -17.80
CA ALA A 50 13.71 26.90 -17.41
C ALA A 50 13.31 27.90 -16.30
N ASP A 51 12.19 28.58 -16.47
CA ASP A 51 11.66 29.51 -15.46
C ASP A 51 11.44 28.79 -14.13
N PHE A 52 10.82 27.60 -14.18
CA PHE A 52 10.55 26.80 -13.01
C PHE A 52 11.84 26.34 -12.31
N VAL A 53 12.83 25.83 -13.07
CA VAL A 53 14.14 25.38 -12.53
C VAL A 53 14.87 26.53 -11.84
N CYS A 54 14.94 27.72 -12.48
CA CYS A 54 15.55 28.89 -11.90
C CYS A 54 14.90 29.33 -10.60
N GLU A 55 13.59 29.21 -10.49
CA GLU A 55 12.84 29.52 -9.28
C GLU A 55 13.04 28.46 -8.20
N ALA A 56 12.92 27.16 -8.53
CA ALA A 56 13.09 26.04 -7.63
C ALA A 56 14.51 25.98 -7.03
N LYS A 57 15.54 26.26 -7.83
CA LYS A 57 16.95 26.35 -7.41
C LYS A 57 17.18 27.36 -6.28
N ARG A 58 16.36 28.41 -6.17
CA ARG A 58 16.46 29.39 -5.08
C ARG A 58 15.87 28.89 -3.77
N ARG A 59 14.93 27.94 -3.82
CA ARG A 59 14.14 27.44 -2.68
C ARG A 59 14.74 26.21 -2.01
N CYS A 60 15.35 25.32 -2.80
CA CYS A 60 15.75 23.98 -2.36
C CYS A 60 17.22 23.72 -2.57
N ASP A 61 17.75 22.78 -1.78
CA ASP A 61 19.14 22.33 -1.89
C ASP A 61 19.30 21.29 -3.02
N LEU A 62 18.24 20.52 -3.31
CA LEU A 62 18.21 19.42 -4.25
C LEU A 62 16.95 19.46 -5.12
N LEU A 63 17.12 19.42 -6.43
CA LEU A 63 16.05 19.23 -7.41
C LEU A 63 16.15 17.83 -7.99
N VAL A 64 15.06 17.03 -7.91
CA VAL A 64 15.02 15.67 -8.46
C VAL A 64 14.01 15.64 -9.59
N PHE A 65 14.52 15.48 -10.80
CA PHE A 65 13.71 15.39 -12.02
C PHE A 65 13.43 13.95 -12.41
N THR A 66 12.25 13.69 -12.93
CA THR A 66 11.90 12.43 -13.59
C THR A 66 11.14 12.72 -14.88
N GLY A 67 11.62 12.19 -16.01
CA GLY A 67 11.05 12.38 -17.34
C GLY A 67 11.83 13.36 -18.22
N GLY A 68 11.47 13.39 -19.52
CA GLY A 68 12.06 14.28 -20.52
C GLY A 68 13.53 13.98 -20.89
N LEU A 69 14.00 12.72 -20.76
CA LEU A 69 15.34 12.26 -21.12
C LEU A 69 15.35 11.37 -22.38
N GLY A 70 14.24 11.19 -23.03
CA GLY A 70 14.10 10.40 -24.23
C GLY A 70 14.75 11.01 -25.47
N PRO A 71 14.57 10.37 -26.64
CA PRO A 71 15.18 10.79 -27.89
C PRO A 71 14.32 11.78 -28.68
N THR A 72 13.12 12.12 -28.24
CA THR A 72 12.18 12.93 -29.02
C THR A 72 12.49 14.43 -28.91
N ALA A 73 11.89 15.25 -29.75
CA ALA A 73 12.18 16.67 -29.78
C ALA A 73 11.67 17.43 -28.55
N ASP A 74 10.68 16.88 -27.90
CA ASP A 74 10.05 17.38 -26.67
C ASP A 74 10.76 16.91 -25.38
N ASP A 75 11.69 15.95 -25.45
CA ASP A 75 12.56 15.56 -24.33
C ASP A 75 13.65 16.62 -24.10
N LEU A 76 13.34 17.67 -23.35
CA LEU A 76 14.22 18.86 -23.20
C LEU A 76 14.81 19.03 -21.80
N THR A 77 14.58 18.08 -20.89
CA THR A 77 14.92 18.23 -19.46
C THR A 77 16.43 18.41 -19.26
N LYS A 78 17.25 17.59 -19.94
CA LYS A 78 18.71 17.60 -19.75
C LYS A 78 19.35 18.91 -20.21
N GLU A 79 18.97 19.39 -21.37
CA GLU A 79 19.45 20.64 -21.96
C GLU A 79 19.06 21.84 -21.12
N THR A 80 17.78 21.90 -20.73
CA THR A 80 17.24 23.01 -19.94
C THR A 80 17.88 23.10 -18.55
N VAL A 81 18.06 21.97 -17.88
CA VAL A 81 18.68 21.96 -16.54
C VAL A 81 20.18 22.27 -16.63
N ALA A 82 20.89 21.75 -17.64
CA ALA A 82 22.28 22.10 -17.87
C ALA A 82 22.46 23.62 -18.02
N GLU A 83 21.65 24.27 -18.85
CA GLU A 83 21.64 25.72 -19.02
C GLU A 83 21.40 26.47 -17.69
N CYS A 84 20.38 26.07 -16.93
CA CYS A 84 20.05 26.70 -15.63
C CYS A 84 21.13 26.50 -14.55
N PHE A 85 21.96 25.46 -14.69
CA PHE A 85 23.07 25.16 -13.79
C PHE A 85 24.42 25.63 -14.35
N GLY A 86 24.42 26.40 -15.47
CA GLY A 86 25.64 26.92 -16.08
C GLY A 86 26.58 25.84 -16.58
N ASP A 87 26.07 24.67 -16.95
CA ASP A 87 26.82 23.56 -17.55
C ASP A 87 26.49 23.42 -19.04
N THR A 88 27.30 22.66 -19.73
CA THR A 88 27.11 22.29 -21.13
C THR A 88 27.08 20.77 -21.29
N LEU A 89 26.55 20.31 -22.40
CA LEU A 89 26.47 18.89 -22.69
C LEU A 89 27.48 18.54 -23.78
N ALA A 90 28.22 17.44 -23.60
CA ALA A 90 29.11 16.87 -24.59
C ALA A 90 28.65 15.48 -25.02
N PHE A 91 28.98 15.11 -26.25
CA PHE A 91 28.68 13.79 -26.79
C PHE A 91 29.62 12.74 -26.17
N ASP A 92 29.06 11.64 -25.62
CA ASP A 92 29.80 10.52 -25.02
C ASP A 92 29.75 9.31 -25.97
N GLU A 93 30.88 8.97 -26.55
CA GLU A 93 31.03 7.85 -27.52
C GLU A 93 30.77 6.49 -26.83
N ASP A 94 31.12 6.32 -25.58
CA ASP A 94 30.90 5.07 -24.86
C ASP A 94 29.41 4.89 -24.54
N GLU A 95 28.72 5.97 -24.20
CA GLU A 95 27.29 5.94 -24.01
C GLU A 95 26.53 5.67 -25.31
N TRP A 96 27.01 6.27 -26.41
CA TRP A 96 26.48 5.98 -27.76
C TRP A 96 26.62 4.51 -28.14
N LYS A 97 27.80 3.91 -27.85
CA LYS A 97 28.03 2.47 -28.09
C LYS A 97 27.03 1.61 -27.25
N LYS A 98 26.79 1.96 -26.01
CA LYS A 98 25.79 1.24 -25.17
C LYS A 98 24.39 1.33 -25.75
N ILE A 99 23.97 2.53 -26.16
CA ILE A 99 22.65 2.76 -26.76
C ILE A 99 22.52 1.93 -28.06
N THR A 100 23.51 1.98 -28.93
CA THR A 100 23.48 1.21 -30.18
C THR A 100 23.48 -0.30 -29.93
N THR A 101 24.24 -0.78 -28.95
CA THR A 101 24.27 -2.19 -28.55
C THR A 101 22.90 -2.63 -28.00
N TYR A 102 22.26 -1.84 -27.18
CA TYR A 102 20.93 -2.11 -26.65
C TYR A 102 19.90 -2.34 -27.76
N PHE A 103 19.87 -1.47 -28.77
CA PHE A 103 18.96 -1.63 -29.91
C PHE A 103 19.32 -2.84 -30.76
N THR A 104 20.60 -3.05 -31.03
CA THR A 104 21.09 -4.20 -31.84
C THR A 104 20.73 -5.53 -31.15
N CYS A 105 20.94 -5.66 -29.83
CA CYS A 105 20.54 -6.84 -29.06
C CYS A 105 19.03 -7.08 -29.08
N SER A 106 18.24 -6.01 -29.23
CA SER A 106 16.77 -6.10 -29.35
C SER A 106 16.30 -6.32 -30.80
N GLY A 107 17.19 -6.53 -31.75
CA GLY A 107 16.87 -6.71 -33.17
C GLY A 107 16.36 -5.45 -33.86
N ARG A 108 16.65 -4.26 -33.32
CA ARG A 108 16.18 -2.96 -33.82
C ARG A 108 17.32 -2.11 -34.29
N ALA A 109 17.11 -1.28 -35.32
CA ALA A 109 18.04 -0.26 -35.74
C ALA A 109 17.97 0.95 -34.80
N THR A 110 19.11 1.53 -34.47
CA THR A 110 19.17 2.78 -33.69
C THR A 110 18.81 3.95 -34.57
N ALA A 111 17.75 4.67 -34.24
CA ALA A 111 17.34 5.87 -34.95
C ALA A 111 18.31 7.05 -34.67
N PRO A 112 18.55 7.95 -35.64
CA PRO A 112 19.52 9.06 -35.49
C PRO A 112 19.21 9.99 -34.29
N ASN A 113 17.95 10.17 -33.94
CA ASN A 113 17.53 11.00 -32.81
C ASN A 113 17.97 10.45 -31.45
N ASN A 114 18.22 9.14 -31.32
CA ASN A 114 18.80 8.57 -30.11
C ASN A 114 20.17 9.14 -29.73
N ARG A 115 20.84 9.79 -30.69
CA ARG A 115 22.12 10.47 -30.48
C ARG A 115 22.03 11.54 -29.37
N LYS A 116 20.86 12.17 -29.22
CA LYS A 116 20.57 13.12 -28.17
C LYS A 116 20.73 12.51 -26.78
N GLN A 117 20.38 11.23 -26.57
CA GLN A 117 20.51 10.56 -25.30
C GLN A 117 21.97 10.39 -24.85
N ALA A 118 22.91 10.29 -25.80
CA ALA A 118 24.34 10.19 -25.52
C ALA A 118 25.01 11.53 -25.11
N MET A 119 24.24 12.62 -25.01
CA MET A 119 24.73 13.88 -24.46
C MET A 119 24.82 13.80 -22.96
N VAL A 120 25.98 14.10 -22.36
CA VAL A 120 26.24 14.05 -20.91
C VAL A 120 26.80 15.36 -20.39
N PRO A 121 26.64 15.70 -19.09
CA PRO A 121 27.21 16.90 -18.51
C PRO A 121 28.74 16.98 -18.67
N VAL A 122 29.24 18.16 -18.92
CA VAL A 122 30.70 18.42 -19.02
C VAL A 122 31.32 18.59 -17.63
N ASN A 123 30.71 19.40 -16.78
CA ASN A 123 31.17 19.69 -15.41
C ASN A 123 30.43 18.86 -14.36
N GLY A 124 29.23 18.40 -14.68
CA GLY A 124 28.44 17.52 -13.84
C GLY A 124 28.88 16.06 -13.86
N LYS A 125 27.99 15.17 -13.44
CA LYS A 125 28.24 13.72 -13.47
C LYS A 125 27.16 12.99 -14.27
N LYS A 126 27.58 12.04 -15.09
CA LYS A 126 26.68 11.08 -15.71
C LYS A 126 26.22 10.06 -14.65
N ILE A 127 24.91 9.77 -14.60
CA ILE A 127 24.33 8.66 -13.83
C ILE A 127 24.06 7.53 -14.83
N PRO A 128 24.77 6.39 -14.71
CA PRO A 128 24.59 5.27 -15.64
C PRO A 128 23.17 4.71 -15.60
N ASN A 129 22.64 4.35 -16.76
CA ASN A 129 21.41 3.57 -16.88
C ASN A 129 21.77 2.18 -17.44
N HIS A 130 21.60 1.13 -16.59
CA HIS A 130 21.83 -0.27 -16.98
C HIS A 130 20.56 -0.99 -17.43
N HIS A 131 19.41 -0.32 -17.33
CA HIS A 131 18.08 -0.89 -17.58
C HIS A 131 17.34 -0.25 -18.76
N GLY A 132 17.96 0.74 -19.41
CA GLY A 132 17.40 1.47 -20.55
C GLY A 132 18.46 2.20 -21.37
N THR A 133 18.03 3.18 -22.15
CA THR A 133 18.91 3.88 -23.10
C THR A 133 19.34 5.27 -22.67
N ALA A 134 18.58 5.95 -21.82
CA ALA A 134 18.85 7.34 -21.44
C ALA A 134 19.65 7.40 -20.12
N PRO A 135 20.93 7.82 -20.13
CA PRO A 135 21.65 8.10 -18.90
C PRO A 135 21.03 9.28 -18.18
N GLY A 136 21.05 9.24 -16.85
CA GLY A 136 20.73 10.38 -16.01
C GLY A 136 21.89 11.36 -15.92
N ALA A 137 21.64 12.45 -15.22
CA ALA A 137 22.62 13.50 -15.00
C ALA A 137 22.57 14.04 -13.57
N TRP A 138 23.71 14.47 -13.08
CA TRP A 138 23.86 15.21 -11.83
C TRP A 138 24.55 16.55 -12.14
N PHE A 139 23.88 17.64 -11.83
CA PHE A 139 24.42 18.99 -11.95
C PHE A 139 24.62 19.59 -10.55
N GLU A 140 25.62 20.42 -10.42
CA GLU A 140 25.89 21.12 -9.15
C GLU A 140 26.39 22.54 -9.42
N GLN A 141 25.77 23.52 -8.76
CA GLN A 141 26.20 24.91 -8.82
C GLN A 141 25.83 25.61 -7.51
N ASP A 142 26.79 26.37 -6.93
CA ASP A 142 26.59 27.19 -5.72
C ASP A 142 25.99 26.41 -4.53
N GLY A 143 26.41 25.14 -4.35
CA GLY A 143 25.90 24.26 -3.30
C GLY A 143 24.50 23.69 -3.56
N ARG A 144 23.91 23.97 -4.70
CA ARG A 144 22.62 23.40 -5.16
C ARG A 144 22.87 22.25 -6.13
N CYS A 145 22.03 21.24 -6.06
CA CYS A 145 22.15 20.05 -6.90
C CYS A 145 20.87 19.82 -7.71
N ALA A 146 21.04 19.30 -8.92
CA ALA A 146 19.95 18.74 -9.72
C ALA A 146 20.29 17.32 -10.16
N VAL A 147 19.34 16.42 -9.98
CA VAL A 147 19.43 15.00 -10.39
C VAL A 147 18.35 14.72 -11.42
N LEU A 148 18.72 14.18 -12.55
CA LEU A 148 17.82 13.86 -13.65
C LEU A 148 17.72 12.34 -13.84
N LEU A 149 16.50 11.83 -13.78
CA LEU A 149 16.17 10.42 -13.93
C LEU A 149 15.14 10.23 -15.06
N PRO A 150 15.09 9.06 -15.71
CA PRO A 150 14.12 8.80 -16.78
C PRO A 150 12.68 8.73 -16.27
N GLY A 151 11.71 8.87 -17.17
CA GLY A 151 10.28 8.75 -16.87
C GLY A 151 9.82 7.32 -16.63
N VAL A 152 10.50 6.33 -17.22
CA VAL A 152 10.14 4.91 -17.13
C VAL A 152 10.39 4.39 -15.69
N PRO A 153 9.35 3.92 -14.96
CA PRO A 153 9.46 3.67 -13.53
C PRO A 153 10.53 2.65 -13.12
N HIS A 154 10.69 1.55 -13.87
CA HIS A 154 11.70 0.53 -13.52
C HIS A 154 13.14 1.03 -13.72
N GLU A 155 13.41 1.82 -14.78
CA GLU A 155 14.69 2.45 -15.02
C GLU A 155 15.01 3.47 -13.92
N MET A 156 14.06 4.35 -13.65
CA MET A 156 14.20 5.40 -12.63
C MET A 156 14.54 4.83 -11.26
N LYS A 157 13.84 3.76 -10.81
CA LYS A 157 14.07 3.12 -9.54
C LYS A 157 15.46 2.48 -9.45
N ALA A 158 15.86 1.74 -10.49
CA ALA A 158 17.19 1.12 -10.53
C ALA A 158 18.29 2.18 -10.48
N MET A 159 18.20 3.24 -11.29
CA MET A 159 19.16 4.34 -11.30
C MET A 159 19.19 5.12 -9.97
N TRP A 160 18.06 5.24 -9.29
CA TRP A 160 18.01 5.80 -7.95
C TRP A 160 18.84 4.96 -6.97
N GLU A 161 18.59 3.66 -6.90
CA GLU A 161 19.27 2.77 -5.96
C GLU A 161 20.77 2.63 -6.25
N GLU A 162 21.14 2.45 -7.52
CA GLU A 162 22.50 2.18 -7.94
C GLU A 162 23.38 3.44 -7.99
N GLY A 163 22.80 4.58 -8.38
CA GLY A 163 23.56 5.80 -8.68
C GLY A 163 23.29 6.98 -7.75
N VAL A 164 22.03 7.34 -7.51
CA VAL A 164 21.68 8.59 -6.81
C VAL A 164 21.74 8.43 -5.29
N ARG A 165 21.13 7.37 -4.77
CA ARG A 165 21.04 7.10 -3.32
C ARG A 165 22.42 7.06 -2.65
N PRO A 166 23.44 6.37 -3.17
CA PRO A 166 24.80 6.38 -2.60
C PRO A 166 25.44 7.76 -2.59
N LEU A 167 25.24 8.57 -3.64
CA LEU A 167 25.76 9.93 -3.72
C LEU A 167 25.14 10.85 -2.66
N LEU A 168 23.84 10.70 -2.39
CA LEU A 168 23.13 11.47 -1.37
C LEU A 168 23.54 11.03 0.03
N LEU A 169 23.68 9.72 0.27
CA LEU A 169 24.16 9.18 1.56
C LEU A 169 25.55 9.70 1.91
N ALA A 170 26.47 9.76 0.95
CA ALA A 170 27.82 10.28 1.16
C ALA A 170 27.86 11.78 1.57
N ARG A 171 26.78 12.50 1.34
CA ARG A 171 26.63 13.92 1.71
C ARG A 171 25.96 14.15 3.04
N GLN A 172 25.44 13.12 3.69
CA GLN A 172 24.70 13.25 4.93
C GLN A 172 25.58 12.88 6.14
N ASN A 173 25.46 13.68 7.19
CA ASN A 173 26.11 13.43 8.48
C ASN A 173 25.20 12.66 9.46
N CYS A 174 24.07 12.09 8.98
CA CYS A 174 23.11 11.39 9.82
C CYS A 174 22.36 10.34 8.99
N VAL A 175 21.92 9.29 9.68
CA VAL A 175 21.07 8.23 9.14
C VAL A 175 19.64 8.43 9.64
N LEU A 176 18.65 8.12 8.82
CA LEU A 176 17.28 7.97 9.27
C LEU A 176 16.93 6.50 9.37
N HIS A 177 16.39 6.12 10.53
CA HIS A 177 15.76 4.84 10.75
C HIS A 177 14.25 5.03 10.90
N SER A 178 13.45 4.18 10.30
CA SER A 178 11.99 4.23 10.43
C SER A 178 11.43 2.88 10.86
N LEU A 179 10.44 2.92 11.76
CA LEU A 179 9.64 1.80 12.21
C LEU A 179 8.17 2.13 11.95
N THR A 180 7.42 1.23 11.33
CA THR A 180 6.00 1.43 11.01
C THR A 180 5.12 0.51 11.83
N LEU A 181 4.32 1.05 12.73
CA LEU A 181 3.30 0.31 13.48
C LEU A 181 2.04 0.17 12.64
N ARG A 182 1.47 -1.03 12.62
CA ARG A 182 0.21 -1.34 11.94
C ARG A 182 -0.91 -1.46 12.97
N ILE A 183 -2.00 -0.73 12.77
CA ILE A 183 -3.01 -0.49 13.82
C ILE A 183 -4.41 -0.72 13.27
N LEU A 184 -5.20 -1.57 13.94
CA LEU A 184 -6.61 -1.75 13.66
C LEU A 184 -7.42 -0.63 14.34
N GLY A 185 -8.17 0.11 13.55
CA GLY A 185 -9.02 1.19 14.06
C GLY A 185 -9.28 2.29 13.05
N GLY A 186 -10.11 3.25 13.44
CA GLY A 186 -10.40 4.44 12.67
C GLY A 186 -9.42 5.56 12.99
N GLU A 187 -9.12 6.39 11.99
CA GLU A 187 -8.19 7.52 12.09
C GLU A 187 -8.43 8.42 13.29
N SER A 188 -9.66 8.89 13.42
CA SER A 188 -10.04 9.87 14.44
C SER A 188 -9.84 9.35 15.88
N ASP A 189 -10.13 8.06 16.14
CA ASP A 189 -9.92 7.45 17.44
C ASP A 189 -8.42 7.27 17.74
N ILE A 190 -7.68 6.76 16.76
CA ILE A 190 -6.25 6.52 16.91
C ILE A 190 -5.51 7.85 17.08
N GLU A 191 -5.77 8.86 16.22
CA GLU A 191 -5.16 10.19 16.31
C GLU A 191 -5.40 10.83 17.67
N TYR A 192 -6.65 10.82 18.14
CA TYR A 192 -7.01 11.38 19.44
C TYR A 192 -6.21 10.76 20.60
N ARG A 193 -6.02 9.44 20.57
CA ARG A 193 -5.28 8.72 21.61
C ARG A 193 -3.79 8.97 21.60
N VAL A 194 -3.20 9.22 20.43
CA VAL A 194 -1.74 9.36 20.28
C VAL A 194 -1.29 10.77 19.96
N ARG A 195 -2.19 11.75 19.91
CA ARG A 195 -1.93 13.12 19.46
C ARG A 195 -0.66 13.72 20.05
N ALA A 196 -0.45 13.59 21.37
CA ALA A 196 0.73 14.13 22.03
C ALA A 196 2.06 13.50 21.56
N LEU A 197 2.01 12.28 21.01
CA LEU A 197 3.18 11.61 20.46
C LEU A 197 3.48 12.03 19.01
N LEU A 198 2.52 12.61 18.28
CA LEU A 198 2.73 13.08 16.91
C LEU A 198 3.51 14.41 16.85
N GLU A 199 3.61 15.14 17.94
CA GLU A 199 4.28 16.44 18.03
C GLU A 199 5.79 16.34 18.37
N ASN A 200 6.32 15.13 18.57
CA ASN A 200 7.71 14.93 18.97
C ASN A 200 8.68 15.27 17.84
N ALA A 201 9.78 15.96 18.18
CA ALA A 201 10.75 16.44 17.20
C ALA A 201 11.69 15.35 16.66
N ASN A 202 12.11 14.40 17.52
CA ASN A 202 12.96 13.27 17.15
C ASN A 202 12.90 12.16 18.23
N PRO A 203 12.43 10.95 17.92
CA PRO A 203 11.86 10.54 16.64
C PRO A 203 10.57 11.29 16.31
N THR A 204 10.34 11.58 15.03
CA THR A 204 9.04 12.06 14.55
C THR A 204 8.06 10.90 14.41
N ALA A 205 6.77 11.18 14.49
CA ALA A 205 5.73 10.19 14.19
C ALA A 205 4.65 10.79 13.29
N ALA A 206 4.20 10.03 12.30
CA ALA A 206 3.13 10.44 11.40
C ALA A 206 2.11 9.32 11.23
N ILE A 207 0.82 9.67 11.25
CA ILE A 207 -0.29 8.74 11.05
C ILE A 207 -0.75 8.78 9.59
N TYR A 208 -0.98 7.59 9.03
CA TYR A 208 -1.55 7.40 7.68
C TYR A 208 -2.69 6.41 7.78
N CYS A 209 -3.76 6.67 7.05
CA CYS A 209 -4.97 5.86 7.16
C CYS A 209 -5.25 5.11 5.86
N LYS A 210 -5.63 3.86 6.04
CA LYS A 210 -6.11 2.94 5.01
C LYS A 210 -7.52 2.47 5.35
N ILE A 211 -8.11 1.68 4.48
CA ILE A 211 -9.46 1.15 4.70
C ILE A 211 -9.45 0.18 5.90
N GLY A 212 -10.00 0.65 7.03
CA GLY A 212 -10.17 -0.16 8.25
C GLY A 212 -8.92 -0.34 9.11
N GLU A 213 -7.82 0.35 8.78
CA GLU A 213 -6.59 0.35 9.57
C GLU A 213 -5.85 1.68 9.45
N CYS A 214 -4.95 1.93 10.38
CA CYS A 214 -3.98 3.02 10.34
C CYS A 214 -2.57 2.46 10.39
N GLU A 215 -1.62 3.25 9.93
CA GLU A 215 -0.20 3.04 10.18
C GLU A 215 0.39 4.26 10.86
N ILE A 216 1.28 4.06 11.81
CA ILE A 216 2.07 5.12 12.43
C ILE A 216 3.53 4.87 12.08
N ARG A 217 4.09 5.77 11.29
CA ARG A 217 5.50 5.74 10.94
C ARG A 217 6.29 6.60 11.92
N ILE A 218 7.16 5.95 12.67
CA ILE A 218 8.10 6.56 13.60
C ILE A 218 9.44 6.68 12.87
N THR A 219 10.05 7.87 12.83
CA THR A 219 11.31 8.10 12.13
C THR A 219 12.30 8.82 13.04
N ALA A 220 13.42 8.17 13.34
CA ALA A 220 14.51 8.74 14.11
C ALA A 220 15.65 9.22 13.20
N ARG A 221 16.19 10.37 13.55
CA ARG A 221 17.44 10.89 12.99
C ARG A 221 18.56 10.63 13.98
N ALA A 222 19.59 9.86 13.57
CA ALA A 222 20.67 9.39 14.43
C ALA A 222 22.03 9.40 13.71
N ALA A 223 23.11 9.21 14.44
CA ALA A 223 24.44 9.11 13.86
C ALA A 223 24.68 7.74 13.19
N THR A 224 24.02 6.68 13.67
CA THR A 224 24.09 5.32 13.13
C THR A 224 22.70 4.71 13.02
N ASP A 225 22.53 3.70 12.15
CA ASP A 225 21.28 2.98 11.99
C ASP A 225 20.85 2.26 13.28
N ALA A 226 21.79 1.64 13.98
CA ALA A 226 21.53 0.96 15.27
C ALA A 226 21.02 1.93 16.35
N GLU A 227 21.55 3.16 16.40
CA GLU A 227 21.05 4.20 17.30
C GLU A 227 19.63 4.62 16.90
N GLY A 228 19.38 4.82 15.59
CA GLY A 228 18.06 5.14 15.04
C GLY A 228 17.03 4.06 15.34
N GLU A 229 17.38 2.79 15.16
CA GLU A 229 16.53 1.66 15.50
C GLU A 229 16.16 1.67 17.00
N LYS A 230 17.16 1.83 17.87
CA LYS A 230 16.95 1.92 19.31
C LYS A 230 15.98 3.06 19.68
N MET A 231 16.18 4.25 19.11
CA MET A 231 15.31 5.40 19.35
C MET A 231 13.87 5.13 18.88
N CYS A 232 13.69 4.53 17.70
CA CYS A 232 12.35 4.17 17.19
C CYS A 232 11.67 3.15 18.08
N ARG A 233 12.37 2.09 18.51
CA ARG A 233 11.81 1.05 19.38
C ARG A 233 11.45 1.58 20.77
N GLU A 234 12.28 2.43 21.37
CA GLU A 234 11.96 3.08 22.64
C GLU A 234 10.74 3.99 22.52
N TYR A 235 10.62 4.69 21.39
CA TYR A 235 9.47 5.55 21.15
C TYR A 235 8.20 4.76 20.84
N ALA A 236 8.30 3.67 20.10
CA ALA A 236 7.18 2.77 19.78
C ALA A 236 6.50 2.20 21.05
N LYS A 237 7.24 1.95 22.14
CA LYS A 237 6.68 1.49 23.40
C LYS A 237 5.55 2.40 23.91
N LYS A 238 5.69 3.71 23.74
CA LYS A 238 4.65 4.67 24.16
C LYS A 238 3.34 4.49 23.37
N PHE A 239 3.45 4.11 22.10
CA PHE A 239 2.28 3.80 21.28
C PHE A 239 1.64 2.47 21.68
N TYR A 240 2.45 1.45 22.01
CA TYR A 240 1.94 0.20 22.54
C TYR A 240 1.22 0.39 23.86
N ASP A 241 1.74 1.22 24.77
CA ASP A 241 1.12 1.53 26.07
C ASP A 241 -0.27 2.18 25.88
N LEU A 242 -0.43 3.05 24.89
CA LEU A 242 -1.70 3.72 24.61
C LEU A 242 -2.68 2.88 23.78
N LEU A 243 -2.18 2.14 22.79
CA LEU A 243 -3.02 1.47 21.80
C LEU A 243 -3.24 0.00 22.09
N GLY A 244 -2.32 -0.64 22.82
CA GLY A 244 -2.41 -2.05 23.23
C GLY A 244 -2.64 -2.98 22.04
N ASP A 245 -3.63 -3.84 22.17
CA ASP A 245 -4.00 -4.84 21.16
C ASP A 245 -4.45 -4.24 19.81
N ALA A 246 -4.69 -2.93 19.72
CA ALA A 246 -4.97 -2.31 18.42
C ALA A 246 -3.75 -2.34 17.49
N VAL A 247 -2.53 -2.28 18.03
CA VAL A 247 -1.31 -2.52 17.24
C VAL A 247 -1.21 -4.01 16.98
N TYR A 248 -1.27 -4.39 15.71
CA TYR A 248 -1.26 -5.81 15.35
C TYR A 248 0.08 -6.31 14.82
N ASP A 249 0.93 -5.41 14.28
CA ASP A 249 2.25 -5.75 13.75
C ASP A 249 3.14 -4.52 13.51
N GLU A 250 4.38 -4.78 13.09
CA GLU A 250 5.39 -3.80 12.69
C GLU A 250 5.91 -4.12 11.29
N ASP A 251 6.20 -3.08 10.49
CA ASP A 251 6.90 -3.13 9.20
C ASP A 251 6.37 -4.15 8.17
N VAL A 252 5.09 -4.51 8.28
CA VAL A 252 4.40 -5.41 7.34
C VAL A 252 3.58 -4.63 6.31
N ALA A 253 3.35 -5.20 5.13
CA ALA A 253 2.57 -4.56 4.08
C ALA A 253 1.08 -4.44 4.42
N GLY A 254 0.52 -5.40 5.17
CA GLY A 254 -0.87 -5.42 5.56
C GLY A 254 -1.26 -6.59 6.47
N LEU A 255 -2.53 -6.61 6.82
CA LEU A 255 -3.11 -7.58 7.75
C LEU A 255 -3.01 -9.03 7.23
N GLU A 256 -3.07 -9.23 5.91
CA GLU A 256 -2.91 -10.54 5.27
C GLU A 256 -1.54 -11.14 5.49
N GLU A 257 -0.48 -10.33 5.49
CA GLU A 257 0.89 -10.79 5.75
C GLU A 257 1.03 -11.30 7.20
N THR A 258 0.55 -10.50 8.16
CA THR A 258 0.52 -10.90 9.57
C THR A 258 -0.30 -12.17 9.78
N LEU A 259 -1.46 -12.26 9.12
CA LEU A 259 -2.33 -13.44 9.22
C LEU A 259 -1.63 -14.69 8.68
N VAL A 260 -1.08 -14.65 7.47
CA VAL A 260 -0.40 -15.80 6.85
C VAL A 260 0.78 -16.23 7.71
N ARG A 261 1.62 -15.29 8.18
CA ARG A 261 2.73 -15.58 9.08
C ARG A 261 2.25 -16.26 10.37
N THR A 262 1.24 -15.70 11.03
CA THR A 262 0.69 -16.25 12.29
C THR A 262 0.14 -17.67 12.08
N LEU A 263 -0.57 -17.91 10.97
CA LEU A 263 -1.11 -19.24 10.64
C LEU A 263 0.00 -20.25 10.40
N THR A 264 1.04 -19.87 9.65
CA THR A 264 2.20 -20.71 9.37
C THR A 264 2.95 -21.08 10.65
N GLU A 265 3.24 -20.11 11.51
CA GLU A 265 3.93 -20.33 12.78
C GLU A 265 3.16 -21.28 13.72
N GLN A 266 1.83 -21.18 13.71
CA GLN A 266 0.95 -22.01 14.54
C GLN A 266 0.48 -23.30 13.84
N ARG A 267 0.89 -23.53 12.58
CA ARG A 267 0.45 -24.66 11.75
C ARG A 267 -1.08 -24.77 11.64
N LEU A 268 -1.72 -23.62 11.51
CA LEU A 268 -3.16 -23.49 11.33
C LEU A 268 -3.49 -23.26 9.85
N THR A 269 -4.64 -23.74 9.41
CA THR A 269 -5.16 -23.48 8.07
C THR A 269 -6.41 -22.62 8.12
N ILE A 270 -6.68 -21.90 7.03
CA ILE A 270 -7.86 -21.03 6.89
C ILE A 270 -8.62 -21.34 5.59
N SER A 271 -9.94 -21.21 5.63
CA SER A 271 -10.81 -21.20 4.46
C SER A 271 -11.73 -19.98 4.44
N THR A 272 -12.30 -19.68 3.26
CA THR A 272 -13.19 -18.53 3.08
C THR A 272 -14.52 -18.93 2.44
N ALA A 273 -15.64 -18.33 2.87
CA ALA A 273 -16.94 -18.41 2.21
C ALA A 273 -17.42 -16.98 1.86
N GLU A 274 -17.31 -16.62 0.60
CA GLU A 274 -17.45 -15.25 0.14
C GLU A 274 -18.71 -15.04 -0.71
N SER A 275 -19.51 -14.03 -0.34
CA SER A 275 -20.62 -13.54 -1.15
C SER A 275 -20.26 -12.20 -1.80
N CYS A 276 -20.57 -11.07 -1.17
CA CYS A 276 -20.36 -9.74 -1.76
C CYS A 276 -18.89 -9.40 -2.05
N THR A 277 -17.94 -10.02 -1.38
CA THR A 277 -16.49 -9.86 -1.62
C THR A 277 -16.01 -10.59 -2.88
N GLY A 278 -16.71 -11.67 -3.28
CA GLY A 278 -16.50 -12.36 -4.57
C GLY A 278 -15.08 -12.89 -4.79
N GLY A 279 -14.44 -13.46 -3.77
CA GLY A 279 -13.06 -13.92 -3.81
C GLY A 279 -12.02 -12.90 -3.33
N GLY A 280 -12.44 -11.72 -2.89
CA GLY A 280 -11.52 -10.65 -2.47
C GLY A 280 -10.72 -10.97 -1.20
N ILE A 281 -11.24 -11.80 -0.30
CA ILE A 281 -10.49 -12.26 0.88
C ILE A 281 -9.44 -13.30 0.44
N ALA A 282 -9.86 -14.28 -0.35
CA ALA A 282 -8.97 -15.28 -0.91
C ALA A 282 -7.83 -14.65 -1.73
N GLN A 283 -8.13 -13.64 -2.56
CA GLN A 283 -7.15 -12.89 -3.33
C GLN A 283 -6.10 -12.22 -2.43
N ARG A 284 -6.51 -11.57 -1.33
CA ARG A 284 -5.58 -10.93 -0.40
C ARG A 284 -4.68 -11.96 0.29
N ILE A 285 -5.22 -13.07 0.75
CA ILE A 285 -4.43 -14.14 1.37
C ILE A 285 -3.42 -14.71 0.37
N THR A 286 -3.85 -15.00 -0.85
CA THR A 286 -3.00 -15.60 -1.89
C THR A 286 -1.99 -14.63 -2.51
N ALA A 287 -2.12 -13.33 -2.28
CA ALA A 287 -1.11 -12.35 -2.65
C ALA A 287 0.17 -12.45 -1.77
N VAL A 288 0.09 -13.10 -0.61
CA VAL A 288 1.23 -13.31 0.28
C VAL A 288 1.98 -14.57 -0.13
N SER A 289 3.30 -14.46 -0.30
CA SER A 289 4.16 -15.63 -0.59
C SER A 289 4.08 -16.66 0.55
N GLY A 290 4.00 -17.95 0.23
CA GLY A 290 3.86 -19.03 1.20
C GLY A 290 2.42 -19.29 1.66
N SER A 291 1.44 -18.54 1.18
CA SER A 291 0.03 -18.71 1.54
C SER A 291 -0.56 -20.10 1.19
N SER A 292 0.05 -20.84 0.25
CA SER A 292 -0.38 -22.20 -0.10
C SER A 292 -0.25 -23.21 1.04
N GLU A 293 0.56 -22.93 2.05
CA GLU A 293 0.70 -23.77 3.25
C GLU A 293 -0.49 -23.62 4.21
N VAL A 294 -1.19 -22.49 4.16
CA VAL A 294 -2.24 -22.14 5.12
C VAL A 294 -3.63 -22.01 4.49
N PHE A 295 -3.74 -21.80 3.18
CA PHE A 295 -4.98 -21.54 2.48
C PHE A 295 -5.24 -22.57 1.38
N GLY A 296 -6.14 -23.54 1.65
CA GLY A 296 -6.47 -24.61 0.70
C GLY A 296 -7.80 -24.42 -0.02
N TYR A 297 -8.76 -23.73 0.60
CA TYR A 297 -10.14 -23.65 0.09
C TYR A 297 -10.72 -22.24 0.19
N GLY A 298 -11.27 -21.75 -0.93
CA GLY A 298 -12.08 -20.54 -1.01
C GLY A 298 -13.41 -20.81 -1.73
N PHE A 299 -14.52 -20.65 -1.02
CA PHE A 299 -15.86 -20.85 -1.55
C PHE A 299 -16.46 -19.50 -1.97
N VAL A 300 -16.66 -19.27 -3.27
CA VAL A 300 -17.41 -18.10 -3.74
C VAL A 300 -18.88 -18.49 -3.82
N THR A 301 -19.63 -18.17 -2.77
CA THR A 301 -21.04 -18.53 -2.58
C THR A 301 -21.95 -17.35 -2.89
N TYR A 302 -21.88 -16.83 -4.13
CA TYR A 302 -22.54 -15.58 -4.50
C TYR A 302 -24.07 -15.72 -4.54
N TRP A 303 -24.59 -16.84 -5.06
CA TRP A 303 -25.98 -17.17 -5.08
C TRP A 303 -26.42 -17.91 -3.80
N GLU A 304 -27.70 -17.82 -3.45
CA GLU A 304 -28.28 -18.55 -2.30
C GLU A 304 -28.09 -20.07 -2.44
N GLN A 305 -28.34 -20.59 -3.62
CA GLN A 305 -28.13 -22.03 -3.92
C GLN A 305 -26.68 -22.46 -3.72
N ALA A 306 -25.71 -21.58 -4.01
CA ALA A 306 -24.31 -21.87 -3.77
C ALA A 306 -23.98 -21.93 -2.27
N LYS A 307 -24.60 -21.08 -1.46
CA LYS A 307 -24.48 -21.13 0.01
C LYS A 307 -24.95 -22.47 0.58
N THR A 308 -26.12 -22.93 0.11
CA THR A 308 -26.66 -24.24 0.52
C THR A 308 -25.80 -25.40 0.00
N ARG A 309 -25.44 -25.41 -1.28
CA ARG A 309 -24.75 -26.54 -1.89
C ARG A 309 -23.30 -26.73 -1.49
N LEU A 310 -22.57 -25.61 -1.29
CA LEU A 310 -21.13 -25.64 -1.08
C LEU A 310 -20.75 -25.59 0.40
N VAL A 311 -21.53 -24.86 1.22
CA VAL A 311 -21.20 -24.65 2.63
C VAL A 311 -22.41 -24.95 3.55
N GLY A 312 -23.42 -25.68 3.08
CA GLY A 312 -24.46 -26.26 3.89
C GLY A 312 -25.42 -25.29 4.60
N VAL A 313 -25.53 -24.03 4.14
CA VAL A 313 -26.51 -23.09 4.70
C VAL A 313 -27.92 -23.62 4.45
N GLU A 314 -28.74 -23.68 5.52
CA GLU A 314 -30.10 -24.20 5.43
C GLU A 314 -31.03 -23.26 4.66
N PRO A 315 -31.80 -23.74 3.67
CA PRO A 315 -32.77 -22.92 2.95
C PRO A 315 -33.79 -22.26 3.89
N ALA A 316 -34.20 -22.93 4.98
CA ALA A 316 -35.12 -22.39 5.97
C ALA A 316 -34.55 -21.19 6.73
N VAL A 317 -33.24 -21.17 7.00
CA VAL A 317 -32.54 -20.04 7.61
C VAL A 317 -32.47 -18.85 6.65
N ILE A 318 -32.19 -19.09 5.36
CA ILE A 318 -32.22 -18.04 4.34
C ILE A 318 -33.62 -17.45 4.23
N ALA A 319 -34.67 -18.30 4.17
CA ALA A 319 -36.05 -17.85 4.04
C ALA A 319 -36.53 -17.04 5.27
N LYS A 320 -36.15 -17.44 6.48
CA LYS A 320 -36.56 -16.76 7.73
C LYS A 320 -35.80 -15.45 7.95
N TYR A 321 -34.47 -15.43 7.80
CA TYR A 321 -33.62 -14.32 8.22
C TYR A 321 -33.12 -13.43 7.06
N ASN A 322 -33.40 -13.82 5.82
CA ASN A 322 -32.80 -13.26 4.60
C ASN A 322 -31.33 -13.71 4.40
N VAL A 323 -30.90 -13.71 3.14
CA VAL A 323 -29.54 -14.11 2.74
C VAL A 323 -28.46 -13.20 3.33
N VAL A 324 -28.79 -11.96 3.70
CA VAL A 324 -27.89 -11.00 4.38
C VAL A 324 -28.32 -10.90 5.84
N SER A 325 -27.81 -11.80 6.65
CA SER A 325 -28.14 -11.88 8.09
C SER A 325 -27.01 -12.54 8.88
N ALA A 326 -27.05 -12.36 10.20
CA ALA A 326 -26.09 -12.98 11.10
C ALA A 326 -26.16 -14.52 11.11
N PRO A 327 -27.37 -15.15 11.14
CA PRO A 327 -27.49 -16.59 11.05
C PRO A 327 -26.87 -17.17 9.77
N VAL A 328 -27.09 -16.53 8.63
CA VAL A 328 -26.50 -17.00 7.35
C VAL A 328 -24.98 -16.86 7.37
N ALA A 329 -24.43 -15.76 7.89
CA ALA A 329 -22.97 -15.60 8.02
C ALA A 329 -22.39 -16.68 8.96
N ALA A 330 -23.06 -16.99 10.07
CA ALA A 330 -22.62 -18.02 11.01
C ALA A 330 -22.58 -19.41 10.33
N GLN A 331 -23.68 -19.80 9.67
CA GLN A 331 -23.74 -21.09 8.97
C GLN A 331 -22.76 -21.17 7.79
N MET A 332 -22.53 -20.06 7.06
CA MET A 332 -21.50 -20.02 6.01
C MET A 332 -20.09 -20.28 6.57
N ALA A 333 -19.74 -19.69 7.74
CA ALA A 333 -18.43 -19.90 8.34
C ALA A 333 -18.26 -21.33 8.86
N LEU A 334 -19.26 -21.85 9.59
CA LEU A 334 -19.25 -23.22 10.11
C LEU A 334 -19.24 -24.26 8.97
N GLY A 335 -20.02 -24.02 7.94
CA GLY A 335 -20.06 -24.89 6.76
C GLY A 335 -18.76 -24.89 5.97
N ALA A 336 -18.10 -23.73 5.82
CA ALA A 336 -16.78 -23.64 5.21
C ALA A 336 -15.73 -24.38 6.06
N LEU A 337 -15.79 -24.23 7.39
CA LEU A 337 -14.91 -24.96 8.32
C LEU A 337 -15.06 -26.48 8.15
N ALA A 338 -16.30 -26.97 8.13
CA ALA A 338 -16.59 -28.39 7.97
C ALA A 338 -16.21 -28.93 6.57
N ALA A 339 -16.55 -28.19 5.51
CA ALA A 339 -16.28 -28.62 4.13
C ALA A 339 -14.79 -28.63 3.78
N SER A 340 -13.99 -27.74 4.37
CA SER A 340 -12.55 -27.63 4.09
C SER A 340 -11.68 -28.44 5.06
N GLY A 341 -12.16 -28.75 6.26
CA GLY A 341 -11.34 -29.28 7.34
C GLY A 341 -10.29 -28.29 7.87
N SER A 342 -10.39 -27.00 7.55
CA SER A 342 -9.46 -25.98 8.01
C SER A 342 -9.63 -25.71 9.52
N ALA A 343 -8.60 -25.15 10.16
CA ALA A 343 -8.64 -24.80 11.58
C ALA A 343 -9.48 -23.54 11.84
N ILE A 344 -9.55 -22.63 10.86
CA ILE A 344 -10.32 -21.38 10.92
C ILE A 344 -11.07 -21.24 9.58
N ALA A 345 -12.31 -20.73 9.65
CA ALA A 345 -13.03 -20.31 8.45
C ALA A 345 -13.63 -18.92 8.65
N VAL A 346 -13.62 -18.11 7.61
CA VAL A 346 -14.29 -16.82 7.59
C VAL A 346 -15.36 -16.76 6.51
N SER A 347 -16.43 -16.04 6.80
CA SER A 347 -17.53 -15.85 5.86
C SER A 347 -17.94 -14.39 5.73
N VAL A 348 -18.47 -14.02 4.57
CA VAL A 348 -19.04 -12.71 4.34
C VAL A 348 -20.32 -12.80 3.54
N THR A 349 -21.41 -12.19 4.06
CA THR A 349 -22.64 -11.95 3.30
C THR A 349 -23.07 -10.48 3.50
N GLY A 350 -23.50 -9.79 2.41
CA GLY A 350 -23.78 -8.35 2.53
C GLY A 350 -24.26 -7.69 1.24
N LEU A 351 -24.71 -6.46 1.40
CA LEU A 351 -25.24 -5.58 0.36
C LEU A 351 -24.19 -4.53 -0.02
N ALA A 352 -23.38 -4.83 -1.04
CA ALA A 352 -22.34 -3.91 -1.48
C ALA A 352 -22.86 -2.72 -2.32
N GLY A 353 -24.11 -2.79 -2.81
CA GLY A 353 -24.72 -1.72 -3.61
C GLY A 353 -24.33 -1.72 -5.09
N PRO A 354 -24.84 -0.72 -5.85
CA PRO A 354 -25.72 0.37 -5.39
C PRO A 354 -27.16 -0.05 -5.09
N ASN A 355 -27.60 -1.22 -5.57
CA ASN A 355 -28.99 -1.71 -5.45
C ASN A 355 -29.11 -2.79 -4.36
N GLY A 356 -30.36 -3.12 -3.98
CA GLY A 356 -30.68 -4.29 -3.15
C GLY A 356 -30.88 -4.03 -1.66
N GLY A 357 -30.84 -2.78 -1.21
CA GLY A 357 -31.13 -2.43 0.20
C GLY A 357 -32.61 -2.25 0.50
N ASP A 358 -32.98 -2.48 1.75
CA ASP A 358 -34.31 -2.17 2.33
C ASP A 358 -34.15 -1.32 3.62
N ALA A 359 -35.27 -0.98 4.26
CA ALA A 359 -35.24 -0.17 5.50
C ALA A 359 -34.56 -0.86 6.69
N VAL A 360 -34.55 -2.19 6.73
CA VAL A 360 -33.92 -3.00 7.80
C VAL A 360 -32.46 -3.28 7.49
N ARG A 361 -32.15 -3.46 6.20
CA ARG A 361 -30.83 -3.78 5.69
C ARG A 361 -30.46 -2.81 4.54
N PRO A 362 -30.10 -1.57 4.85
CA PRO A 362 -29.69 -0.61 3.84
C PRO A 362 -28.40 -1.09 3.14
N VAL A 363 -28.18 -0.60 1.91
CA VAL A 363 -26.90 -0.81 1.19
C VAL A 363 -25.73 -0.43 2.11
N GLY A 364 -24.68 -1.23 2.14
CA GLY A 364 -23.56 -1.09 3.08
C GLY A 364 -23.68 -2.02 4.30
N THR A 365 -24.81 -2.74 4.49
CA THR A 365 -24.94 -3.74 5.55
C THR A 365 -24.22 -5.03 5.15
N VAL A 366 -23.31 -5.48 6.01
CA VAL A 366 -22.53 -6.72 5.85
C VAL A 366 -22.47 -7.46 7.15
N TYR A 367 -22.57 -8.79 7.10
CA TYR A 367 -22.29 -9.69 8.21
C TYR A 367 -21.05 -10.51 7.89
N VAL A 368 -20.12 -10.54 8.84
CA VAL A 368 -18.85 -11.27 8.74
C VAL A 368 -18.83 -12.32 9.84
N GLY A 369 -18.73 -13.59 9.47
CA GLY A 369 -18.59 -14.72 10.38
C GLY A 369 -17.13 -15.19 10.44
N ALA A 370 -16.68 -15.64 11.61
CA ALA A 370 -15.38 -16.31 11.76
C ALA A 370 -15.54 -17.48 12.73
N ALA A 371 -15.19 -18.68 12.29
CA ALA A 371 -15.34 -19.92 13.05
C ALA A 371 -13.99 -20.55 13.37
N ARG A 372 -13.86 -21.08 14.61
CA ARG A 372 -12.73 -21.89 15.07
C ARG A 372 -13.21 -22.87 16.12
N GLY A 373 -12.90 -24.17 15.92
CA GLY A 373 -13.37 -25.23 16.80
C GLY A 373 -14.90 -25.26 16.86
N GLU A 374 -15.45 -25.19 18.08
CA GLU A 374 -16.88 -25.26 18.32
C GLU A 374 -17.60 -23.90 18.42
N MET A 375 -16.92 -22.82 18.01
CA MET A 375 -17.46 -21.46 18.13
C MET A 375 -17.43 -20.72 16.80
N VAL A 376 -18.48 -19.96 16.52
CA VAL A 376 -18.51 -18.95 15.48
C VAL A 376 -18.81 -17.59 16.08
N TYR A 377 -18.10 -16.58 15.58
CA TYR A 377 -18.24 -15.18 15.98
C TYR A 377 -18.74 -14.38 14.79
N VAL A 378 -19.79 -13.61 14.97
CA VAL A 378 -20.37 -12.80 13.89
C VAL A 378 -20.30 -11.32 14.25
N ARG A 379 -19.85 -10.51 13.28
CA ARG A 379 -19.84 -9.04 13.37
C ARG A 379 -20.72 -8.47 12.27
N LYS A 380 -21.56 -7.48 12.62
CA LYS A 380 -22.29 -6.67 11.66
C LYS A 380 -21.49 -5.40 11.33
N LEU A 381 -21.38 -5.08 10.07
CA LEU A 381 -20.84 -3.83 9.56
C LEU A 381 -21.96 -3.02 8.92
N HIS A 382 -21.84 -1.68 9.02
CA HIS A 382 -22.62 -0.76 8.21
C HIS A 382 -21.71 0.33 7.66
N VAL A 383 -21.62 0.42 6.33
CA VAL A 383 -20.88 1.48 5.64
C VAL A 383 -21.86 2.56 5.23
N SER A 384 -21.89 3.67 5.98
CA SER A 384 -22.91 4.74 5.84
C SER A 384 -22.87 5.53 4.52
N ARG A 385 -21.74 5.52 3.82
CA ARG A 385 -21.59 6.05 2.45
C ARG A 385 -21.14 4.92 1.53
N PRO A 386 -22.05 4.04 1.11
CA PRO A 386 -21.69 2.80 0.46
C PRO A 386 -21.28 3.03 -0.99
N ASP A 387 -19.97 3.11 -1.22
CA ASP A 387 -19.37 2.76 -2.49
C ASP A 387 -19.14 1.25 -2.52
N ARG A 388 -19.44 0.59 -3.63
CA ARG A 388 -19.35 -0.86 -3.78
C ARG A 388 -17.93 -1.38 -3.47
N ALA A 389 -16.89 -0.69 -3.94
CA ALA A 389 -15.50 -1.06 -3.70
C ALA A 389 -15.16 -0.91 -2.22
N LEU A 390 -15.58 0.19 -1.59
CA LEU A 390 -15.37 0.44 -0.17
C LEU A 390 -16.05 -0.60 0.72
N VAL A 391 -17.31 -0.97 0.44
CA VAL A 391 -18.03 -1.98 1.21
C VAL A 391 -17.32 -3.32 1.13
N ARG A 392 -16.91 -3.75 -0.07
CA ARG A 392 -16.17 -5.00 -0.29
C ARG A 392 -14.81 -4.99 0.43
N ALA A 393 -14.07 -3.90 0.32
CA ALA A 393 -12.77 -3.77 0.98
C ALA A 393 -12.88 -3.79 2.50
N ARG A 394 -13.85 -3.08 3.09
CA ARG A 394 -14.15 -3.10 4.52
C ARG A 394 -14.55 -4.49 5.03
N ALA A 395 -15.39 -5.18 4.26
CA ALA A 395 -15.81 -6.54 4.58
C ALA A 395 -14.63 -7.52 4.59
N ALA A 396 -13.77 -7.45 3.58
CA ALA A 396 -12.56 -8.27 3.51
C ALA A 396 -11.58 -7.96 4.67
N GLN A 397 -11.35 -6.68 4.95
CA GLN A 397 -10.49 -6.25 6.06
C GLN A 397 -11.01 -6.80 7.41
N THR A 398 -12.32 -6.72 7.64
CA THR A 398 -12.92 -7.24 8.88
C THR A 398 -12.79 -8.77 8.96
N ALA A 399 -12.97 -9.48 7.86
CA ALA A 399 -12.82 -10.93 7.86
C ALA A 399 -11.38 -11.36 8.22
N LEU A 400 -10.38 -10.69 7.66
CA LEU A 400 -8.96 -10.92 7.98
C LEU A 400 -8.63 -10.56 9.44
N GLU A 401 -9.21 -9.46 9.97
CA GLU A 401 -9.08 -9.10 11.38
C GLU A 401 -9.63 -10.19 12.30
N LEU A 402 -10.87 -10.66 12.06
CA LEU A 402 -11.46 -11.72 12.85
C LEU A 402 -10.63 -13.01 12.77
N ALA A 403 -10.16 -13.37 11.59
CA ALA A 403 -9.28 -14.53 11.40
C ALA A 403 -7.98 -14.41 12.21
N LEU A 404 -7.32 -13.25 12.16
CA LEU A 404 -6.10 -13.00 12.92
C LEU A 404 -6.34 -13.12 14.42
N ARG A 405 -7.43 -12.54 14.93
CA ARG A 405 -7.77 -12.66 16.37
C ARG A 405 -7.98 -14.11 16.78
N LEU A 406 -8.71 -14.87 15.97
CA LEU A 406 -8.89 -16.30 16.23
C LEU A 406 -7.58 -17.07 16.11
N ALA A 407 -6.73 -16.78 15.13
CA ALA A 407 -5.42 -17.39 15.00
C ALA A 407 -4.57 -17.13 16.25
N GLN A 408 -4.63 -15.94 16.83
CA GLN A 408 -3.95 -15.56 18.07
C GLN A 408 -4.60 -16.17 19.33
N GLY A 409 -5.69 -16.94 19.22
CA GLY A 409 -6.43 -17.48 20.37
C GLY A 409 -7.24 -16.43 21.13
N LYS A 410 -7.50 -15.27 20.53
CA LYS A 410 -8.25 -14.17 21.14
C LYS A 410 -9.70 -14.18 20.65
N VAL A 411 -10.64 -13.83 21.55
CA VAL A 411 -12.04 -13.59 21.17
C VAL A 411 -12.11 -12.24 20.43
N PRO A 412 -12.65 -12.21 19.20
CA PRO A 412 -12.74 -10.96 18.46
C PRO A 412 -13.71 -9.98 19.12
N ALA A 413 -13.29 -8.73 19.29
CA ALA A 413 -14.14 -7.69 19.86
C ALA A 413 -15.34 -7.35 18.95
N LYS A 414 -16.39 -6.78 19.53
CA LYS A 414 -17.60 -6.35 18.83
C LYS A 414 -18.26 -7.45 17.99
N THR A 415 -18.21 -8.70 18.46
CA THR A 415 -18.85 -9.86 17.84
C THR A 415 -19.92 -10.44 18.76
N ARG A 416 -20.83 -11.23 18.18
CA ARG A 416 -21.70 -12.17 18.89
C ARG A 416 -21.21 -13.59 18.66
N ALA A 417 -21.06 -14.33 19.72
CA ALA A 417 -20.64 -15.73 19.66
C ALA A 417 -21.86 -16.65 19.58
N LEU A 418 -21.75 -17.72 18.80
CA LEU A 418 -22.71 -18.81 18.73
C LEU A 418 -21.95 -20.13 18.80
N PRO A 419 -22.32 -21.07 19.71
CA PRO A 419 -21.81 -22.43 19.69
C PRO A 419 -22.20 -23.15 18.39
N ALA A 420 -21.30 -23.90 17.78
CA ALA A 420 -21.57 -24.65 16.56
C ALA A 420 -22.74 -25.64 16.72
N ALA A 421 -22.87 -26.24 17.90
CA ALA A 421 -23.99 -27.12 18.20
C ALA A 421 -25.36 -26.42 18.16
N GLN A 422 -25.41 -25.09 18.25
CA GLN A 422 -26.65 -24.29 18.24
C GLN A 422 -26.91 -23.66 16.83
N GLN A 423 -26.15 -23.99 15.83
CA GLN A 423 -26.32 -23.41 14.48
C GLN A 423 -27.67 -23.72 13.82
N HIS A 424 -28.41 -24.68 14.34
CA HIS A 424 -29.74 -25.10 13.90
C HIS A 424 -30.86 -24.78 14.92
N ASP A 425 -30.51 -24.23 16.07
CA ASP A 425 -31.47 -23.82 17.09
C ASP A 425 -32.14 -22.48 16.76
N PRO A 426 -33.45 -22.44 16.48
CA PRO A 426 -34.13 -21.21 16.13
C PRO A 426 -34.02 -20.10 17.19
N ALA A 427 -34.05 -20.45 18.49
CA ALA A 427 -33.95 -19.47 19.55
C ALA A 427 -32.56 -18.84 19.64
N ALA A 428 -31.52 -19.63 19.45
CA ALA A 428 -30.14 -19.14 19.38
C ALA A 428 -29.88 -18.26 18.15
N LEU A 429 -30.45 -18.64 16.99
CA LEU A 429 -30.36 -17.85 15.77
C LEU A 429 -31.15 -16.53 15.85
N ASP A 430 -32.33 -16.52 16.46
CA ASP A 430 -33.12 -15.30 16.73
C ASP A 430 -32.32 -14.34 17.62
N ALA A 431 -31.71 -14.87 18.68
CA ALA A 431 -30.88 -14.08 19.59
C ALA A 431 -29.62 -13.51 18.92
N LEU A 432 -29.02 -14.28 18.00
CA LEU A 432 -27.87 -13.84 17.23
C LEU A 432 -28.22 -12.68 16.28
N ASP A 433 -29.37 -12.75 15.58
CA ASP A 433 -29.77 -11.73 14.61
C ASP A 433 -30.25 -10.43 15.30
N ALA A 434 -31.02 -10.57 16.43
CA ALA A 434 -31.69 -9.46 17.10
C ALA A 434 -30.75 -8.43 17.71
N ALA A 435 -29.53 -8.77 18.08
CA ALA A 435 -28.72 -7.98 18.99
C ALA A 435 -27.35 -7.53 18.45
N LEU A 436 -27.14 -7.56 17.13
CA LEU A 436 -25.91 -6.99 16.55
C LEU A 436 -26.12 -5.51 16.22
N LEU A 437 -25.50 -4.66 17.02
CA LEU A 437 -25.41 -3.23 16.74
C LEU A 437 -24.48 -2.99 15.55
N PRO A 438 -24.75 -1.99 14.68
CA PRO A 438 -23.78 -1.56 13.69
C PRO A 438 -22.50 -1.06 14.38
N LEU A 439 -21.37 -1.26 13.75
CA LEU A 439 -20.10 -0.70 14.18
C LEU A 439 -20.00 0.78 13.86
#